data_ba7b2f56bcc0d05190965e2587f5777c
#
_entry.id   ba7b2f56bcc0d05190965e2587f5777c
#
_cell.length_a   1.000
_cell.length_b   1.000
_cell.length_c   1.000
_cell.angle_alpha   90.00
_cell.angle_beta   90.00
_cell.angle_gamma   90.00
#
_symmetry.space_group_name_H-M   'P 1'
#
loop_
_entity.id
_entity.type
_entity.pdbx_description
1 polymer ?
#
loop_
_entity_poly.entity_id
_entity_poly.type
_entity_poly.pdbx_seq_one_letter_code
_entity_poly.pdbx_strand_id
1 'polypeptide(L)'
;MIQSLAKKVYRLLSSQHLSLVCAESCTAGLVADYLASVPGISSVFWGSFVCYQNTAKQEMLGIDESLIKTYSPVSKEIAESMVIGA
;
A
#
# COMPACT_ATOMS: atom_id res chain seq x y z
N MET A 1 5.40 15.84 12.02
CA MET A 1 4.16 15.08 12.34
C MET A 1 4.07 13.75 11.60
N ILE A 2 4.19 13.72 10.27
CA ILE A 2 4.13 12.47 9.50
C ILE A 2 5.29 11.55 9.84
N GLN A 3 6.50 12.08 10.02
CA GLN A 3 7.64 11.29 10.46
C GLN A 3 7.43 10.65 11.83
N SER A 4 6.73 11.36 12.74
CA SER A 4 6.38 10.80 14.05
C SER A 4 5.42 9.63 13.93
N LEU A 5 4.44 9.73 13.03
CA LEU A 5 3.50 8.65 12.76
C LEU A 5 4.21 7.44 12.14
N ALA A 6 5.12 7.68 11.20
CA ALA A 6 5.89 6.61 10.57
C ALA A 6 6.72 5.84 11.62
N LYS A 7 7.34 6.56 12.54
CA LYS A 7 8.09 5.94 13.65
C LYS A 7 7.19 5.11 14.56
N LYS A 8 5.98 5.60 14.85
CA LYS A 8 5.00 4.84 15.66
C LYS A 8 4.59 3.55 14.96
N VAL A 9 4.34 3.60 13.65
CA VAL A 9 4.02 2.42 12.85
C VAL A 9 5.16 1.41 12.92
N TYR A 10 6.39 1.85 12.74
CA TYR A 10 7.56 1.00 12.85
C TYR A 10 7.63 0.30 14.21
N ARG A 11 7.47 1.05 15.30
CA ARG A 11 7.52 0.49 16.66
C ARG A 11 6.44 -0.54 16.89
N LEU A 12 5.21 -0.27 16.46
CA LEU A 12 4.08 -1.18 16.62
C LEU A 12 4.30 -2.48 15.84
N LEU A 13 4.69 -2.38 14.59
CA LEU A 13 4.94 -3.55 13.75
C LEU A 13 6.10 -4.38 14.31
N SER A 14 7.18 -3.73 14.72
CA SER A 14 8.34 -4.39 15.29
C SER A 14 8.01 -5.11 16.59
N SER A 15 7.26 -4.45 17.48
CA SER A 15 6.89 -5.04 18.78
C SER A 15 5.96 -6.24 18.65
N GLN A 16 5.15 -6.28 17.60
CA GLN A 16 4.19 -7.37 17.36
C GLN A 16 4.71 -8.40 16.36
N HIS A 17 5.94 -8.25 15.89
CA HIS A 17 6.55 -9.13 14.89
C HIS A 17 5.72 -9.26 13.61
N LEU A 18 5.18 -8.12 13.16
CA LEU A 18 4.39 -8.04 11.94
C LEU A 18 5.19 -7.38 10.82
N SER A 19 4.86 -7.74 9.59
CA SER A 19 5.39 -7.07 8.41
C SER A 19 4.27 -6.30 7.71
N LEU A 20 4.66 -5.30 6.91
CA LEU A 20 3.74 -4.43 6.20
C LEU A 20 4.03 -4.46 4.71
N VAL A 21 2.98 -4.58 3.92
CA VAL A 21 3.02 -4.34 2.48
C VAL A 21 1.93 -3.34 2.15
N CYS A 22 2.20 -2.42 1.24
CA CYS A 22 1.23 -1.42 0.81
C CYS A 22 0.87 -1.60 -0.65
N ALA A 23 -0.32 -1.12 -1.01
CA ALA A 23 -0.74 -0.93 -2.38
C ALA A 23 -1.21 0.51 -2.52
N GLU A 24 -0.56 1.27 -3.39
CA GLU A 24 -0.80 2.69 -3.53
C GLU A 24 -1.28 3.02 -4.92
N SER A 25 -2.20 3.98 -5.04
CA SER A 25 -2.69 4.49 -6.32
C SER A 25 -2.49 6.01 -6.36
N CYS A 26 -3.43 6.79 -5.84
CA CYS A 26 -3.38 8.25 -5.92
C CYS A 26 -2.18 8.87 -5.20
N THR A 27 -1.63 8.22 -4.20
CA THR A 27 -0.45 8.68 -3.48
C THR A 27 0.86 8.45 -4.25
N ALA A 28 0.83 7.56 -5.25
CA ALA A 28 1.96 7.29 -6.16
C ALA A 28 3.28 6.94 -5.43
N GLY A 29 3.20 6.23 -4.31
CA GLY A 29 4.38 5.81 -3.55
C GLY A 29 4.72 6.71 -2.37
N LEU A 30 3.91 7.71 -2.08
CA LEU A 30 4.20 8.65 -0.98
C LEU A 30 4.19 7.98 0.38
N VAL A 31 3.31 7.01 0.61
CA VAL A 31 3.28 6.25 1.87
C VAL A 31 4.59 5.50 2.06
N ALA A 32 5.05 4.81 1.03
CA ALA A 32 6.33 4.10 1.05
C ALA A 32 7.49 5.08 1.30
N ASP A 33 7.46 6.25 0.69
CA ASP A 33 8.50 7.26 0.87
C ASP A 33 8.60 7.71 2.33
N TYR A 34 7.48 8.01 2.97
CA TYR A 34 7.48 8.38 4.39
C TYR A 34 7.98 7.25 5.29
N LEU A 35 7.58 6.01 5.01
CA LEU A 35 8.06 4.86 5.77
C LEU A 35 9.55 4.66 5.59
N ALA A 36 10.04 4.83 4.37
CA ALA A 36 11.46 4.63 4.05
C ALA A 36 12.39 5.60 4.79
N SER A 37 11.87 6.71 5.28
CA SER A 37 12.64 7.68 6.06
C SER A 37 12.98 7.20 7.48
N VAL A 38 12.33 6.14 7.96
CA VAL A 38 12.54 5.63 9.32
C VAL A 38 13.71 4.65 9.33
N PRO A 39 14.78 4.91 10.12
CA PRO A 39 15.87 3.96 10.24
C PRO A 39 15.39 2.60 10.78
N GLY A 40 15.82 1.52 10.14
CA GLY A 40 15.44 0.16 10.53
C GLY A 40 14.13 -0.33 9.95
N ILE A 41 13.44 0.48 9.16
CA ILE A 41 12.11 0.14 8.63
C ILE A 41 12.12 -1.12 7.76
N SER A 42 13.22 -1.44 7.14
CA SER A 42 13.33 -2.63 6.28
C SER A 42 13.07 -3.94 7.01
N SER A 43 13.20 -3.95 8.33
CA SER A 43 12.90 -5.15 9.13
C SER A 43 11.40 -5.47 9.21
N VAL A 44 10.53 -4.50 8.93
CA VAL A 44 9.08 -4.66 9.01
C VAL A 44 8.35 -4.29 7.71
N PHE A 45 8.94 -3.46 6.87
CA PHE A 45 8.32 -3.01 5.63
C PHE A 45 8.83 -3.83 4.45
N TRP A 46 7.96 -4.69 3.92
CA TRP A 46 8.29 -5.55 2.79
C TRP A 46 8.38 -4.76 1.49
N GLY A 47 7.45 -3.84 1.28
CA GLY A 47 7.42 -3.05 0.06
C GLY A 47 6.04 -2.48 -0.24
N SER A 48 5.93 -1.83 -1.40
CA SER A 48 4.67 -1.25 -1.86
C SER A 48 4.47 -1.50 -3.35
N PHE A 49 3.24 -1.81 -3.73
CA PHE A 49 2.83 -1.87 -5.13
C PHE A 49 2.23 -0.52 -5.50
N VAL A 50 2.89 0.21 -6.40
CA VAL A 50 2.38 1.49 -6.89
C VAL A 50 1.64 1.22 -8.20
N CYS A 51 0.32 1.26 -8.16
CA CYS A 51 -0.57 0.92 -9.26
C CYS A 51 -1.42 2.12 -9.64
N TYR A 52 -0.87 3.03 -10.41
CA TYR A 52 -1.55 4.30 -10.72
C TYR A 52 -2.62 4.15 -11.79
N GLN A 53 -2.32 3.42 -12.87
CA GLN A 53 -3.28 3.14 -13.93
C GLN A 53 -4.08 1.86 -13.64
N ASN A 54 -5.27 1.76 -14.25
CA ASN A 54 -6.12 0.58 -14.11
C ASN A 54 -5.43 -0.70 -14.60
N THR A 55 -4.67 -0.61 -15.69
CA THR A 55 -3.90 -1.75 -16.21
C THR A 55 -2.88 -2.24 -15.19
N ALA A 56 -2.26 -1.35 -14.43
CA ALA A 56 -1.33 -1.73 -13.38
C ALA A 56 -2.04 -2.47 -12.25
N LYS A 57 -3.25 -2.03 -11.88
CA LYS A 57 -4.08 -2.73 -10.88
C LYS A 57 -4.43 -4.14 -11.33
N GLN A 58 -4.72 -4.32 -12.60
CA GLN A 58 -5.02 -5.64 -13.18
C GLN A 58 -3.79 -6.54 -13.20
N GLU A 59 -2.69 -6.03 -13.73
CA GLU A 59 -1.48 -6.84 -13.95
C GLU A 59 -0.73 -7.15 -12.65
N MET A 60 -0.59 -6.18 -11.76
CA MET A 60 0.20 -6.33 -10.55
C MET A 60 -0.60 -6.93 -9.39
N LEU A 61 -1.88 -6.59 -9.28
CA LEU A 61 -2.72 -6.98 -8.15
C LEU A 61 -3.83 -7.96 -8.52
N GLY A 62 -3.96 -8.30 -9.79
CA GLY A 62 -4.94 -9.28 -10.25
C GLY A 62 -6.38 -8.80 -10.16
N ILE A 63 -6.63 -7.48 -10.17
CA ILE A 63 -7.99 -6.95 -10.11
C ILE A 63 -8.65 -7.07 -11.48
N ASP A 64 -9.85 -7.65 -11.49
CA ASP A 64 -10.60 -7.85 -12.71
C ASP A 64 -11.07 -6.52 -13.29
N GLU A 65 -10.91 -6.35 -14.61
CA GLU A 65 -11.35 -5.15 -15.31
C GLU A 65 -12.83 -4.84 -15.07
N SER A 66 -13.66 -5.88 -15.00
CA SER A 66 -15.11 -5.75 -14.77
C SER A 66 -15.41 -5.10 -13.40
N LEU A 67 -14.61 -5.39 -12.38
CA LEU A 67 -14.76 -4.77 -11.06
C LEU A 67 -14.45 -3.28 -11.10
N ILE A 68 -13.40 -2.90 -11.82
CA ILE A 68 -12.99 -1.50 -11.96
C ILE A 68 -14.08 -0.72 -12.69
N LYS A 69 -14.67 -1.29 -13.74
CA LYS A 69 -15.76 -0.67 -14.50
C LYS A 69 -17.03 -0.53 -13.67
N THR A 70 -17.35 -1.54 -12.85
CA THR A 70 -18.57 -1.56 -12.04
C THR A 70 -18.52 -0.57 -10.91
N TYR A 71 -17.40 -0.51 -10.17
CA TYR A 71 -17.28 0.26 -8.93
C TYR A 71 -16.50 1.56 -9.07
N SER A 72 -15.88 1.83 -10.20
CA SER A 72 -14.95 2.93 -10.41
C SER A 72 -13.56 2.67 -9.79
N PRO A 73 -12.48 3.15 -10.43
CA PRO A 73 -11.12 2.96 -9.90
C PRO A 73 -10.90 3.61 -8.52
N VAL A 74 -11.69 4.64 -8.20
CA VAL A 74 -11.63 5.32 -6.91
C VAL A 74 -12.87 4.93 -6.12
N SER A 75 -12.80 3.82 -5.42
CA SER A 75 -13.93 3.28 -4.65
C SER A 75 -13.41 2.41 -3.50
N LYS A 76 -14.28 2.21 -2.51
CA LYS A 76 -13.99 1.30 -1.41
C LYS A 76 -13.73 -0.13 -1.90
N GLU A 77 -14.54 -0.59 -2.84
CA GLU A 77 -14.47 -1.96 -3.39
C GLU A 77 -13.13 -2.22 -4.07
N ILE A 78 -12.63 -1.25 -4.83
CA ILE A 78 -11.34 -1.39 -5.50
C ILE A 78 -10.19 -1.23 -4.50
N ALA A 79 -10.31 -0.36 -3.51
CA ALA A 79 -9.31 -0.27 -2.45
C ALA A 79 -9.16 -1.58 -1.69
N GLU A 80 -10.26 -2.23 -1.34
CA GLU A 80 -10.25 -3.54 -0.70
C GLU A 80 -9.62 -4.61 -1.60
N SER A 81 -9.95 -4.61 -2.89
CA SER A 81 -9.36 -5.54 -3.86
C SER A 81 -7.86 -5.34 -4.00
N MET A 82 -7.37 -4.10 -3.93
CA MET A 82 -5.94 -3.80 -3.96
C MET A 82 -5.23 -4.40 -2.74
N VAL A 83 -5.81 -4.29 -1.56
CA VAL A 83 -5.24 -4.86 -0.33
C VAL A 83 -5.15 -6.39 -0.44
N ILE A 84 -6.20 -7.03 -0.95
CA ILE A 84 -6.23 -8.48 -1.11
C ILE A 84 -5.19 -8.93 -2.15
N GLY A 85 -5.02 -8.19 -3.24
CA GLY A 85 -4.07 -8.53 -4.29
C GLY A 85 -2.60 -8.30 -3.89
N ALA A 86 -2.38 -7.42 -2.95
CA ALA A 86 -1.02 -7.07 -2.51
C ALA A 86 -0.37 -8.13 -1.54
#